data_6946940c72b4d2a450c38e6400acf4de
#
_entry.id   6946940c72b4d2a450c38e6400acf4de
#
_cell.length_a   1.000
_cell.length_b   1.000
_cell.length_c   1.000
_cell.angle_alpha   90.00
_cell.angle_beta   90.00
_cell.angle_gamma   90.00
#
_symmetry.space_group_name_H-M   'P 1'
#
loop_
_entity.id
_entity.type
_entity.pdbx_description
1 polymer ?
#
loop_
_entity_poly.entity_id
_entity_poly.type
_entity_poly.pdbx_seq_one_letter_code
_entity_poly.pdbx_strand_id
1 'polypeptide(L)'
;MPPRPQSDALRGSLDLLVLKTLSLEPMHGWGISQRVQQISDGVLEVNQGSLYPALQRLEKDGLITSEWGTTDNNRRARYYRLTDSGARELGVELEIWRRFTAGLEAVLRTT
;
A
#
# COMPACT_ATOMS: atom_id res chain seq x y z
N MET A 1 1.86 16.81 -21.02
CA MET A 1 3.02 15.96 -20.73
C MET A 1 2.54 14.58 -20.34
N PRO A 2 3.04 13.52 -20.95
CA PRO A 2 2.58 12.19 -20.60
C PRO A 2 2.98 11.83 -19.16
N PRO A 3 2.20 10.99 -18.47
CA PRO A 3 2.55 10.53 -17.14
C PRO A 3 3.92 9.85 -17.16
N ARG A 4 4.66 10.05 -16.12
CA ARG A 4 5.96 9.38 -16.01
C ARG A 4 5.71 7.90 -15.73
N PRO A 5 6.50 6.99 -16.34
CA PRO A 5 6.35 5.55 -16.07
C PRO A 5 6.43 5.20 -14.59
N GLN A 6 7.27 5.90 -13.81
CA GLN A 6 7.38 5.64 -12.38
C GLN A 6 6.12 6.06 -11.60
N SER A 7 5.33 7.02 -12.13
CA SER A 7 4.05 7.38 -11.51
C SER A 7 3.04 6.24 -11.64
N ASP A 8 3.03 5.57 -12.79
CA ASP A 8 2.15 4.42 -13.00
C ASP A 8 2.60 3.22 -12.19
N ALA A 9 3.90 2.98 -12.11
CA ALA A 9 4.49 1.92 -11.28
C ALA A 9 4.17 2.16 -9.81
N LEU A 10 4.33 3.39 -9.34
CA LEU A 10 4.02 3.74 -7.96
C LEU A 10 2.53 3.56 -7.67
N ARG A 11 1.66 3.97 -8.60
CA ARG A 11 0.22 3.82 -8.44
C ARG A 11 -0.18 2.34 -8.36
N GLY A 12 0.41 1.48 -9.20
CA GLY A 12 0.15 0.05 -9.16
C GLY A 12 0.66 -0.61 -7.90
N SER A 13 1.78 -0.12 -7.35
CA SER A 13 2.35 -0.69 -6.14
C SER A 13 1.72 -0.14 -4.86
N LEU A 14 1.04 1.00 -4.92
CA LEU A 14 0.45 1.63 -3.73
C LEU A 14 -0.59 0.74 -3.06
N ASP A 15 -1.50 0.15 -3.84
CA ASP A 15 -2.50 -0.77 -3.30
C ASP A 15 -1.83 -1.96 -2.61
N LEU A 16 -0.80 -2.51 -3.23
CA LEU A 16 -0.03 -3.62 -2.66
C LEU A 16 0.62 -3.20 -1.34
N LEU A 17 1.23 -2.00 -1.30
CA LEU A 17 1.86 -1.48 -0.09
C LEU A 17 0.85 -1.30 1.04
N VAL A 18 -0.33 -0.77 0.74
CA VAL A 18 -1.40 -0.58 1.73
C VAL A 18 -1.88 -1.92 2.27
N LEU A 19 -2.20 -2.86 1.37
CA LEU A 19 -2.70 -4.17 1.78
C LEU A 19 -1.65 -4.91 2.61
N LYS A 20 -0.40 -4.87 2.19
CA LYS A 20 0.69 -5.54 2.93
C LYS A 20 0.89 -4.92 4.31
N THR A 21 0.91 -3.60 4.38
CA THR A 21 1.12 -2.89 5.64
C THR A 21 0.00 -3.20 6.63
N LEU A 22 -1.25 -3.22 6.15
CA LEU A 22 -2.40 -3.54 6.99
C LEU A 22 -2.48 -5.03 7.35
N SER A 23 -1.77 -5.90 6.63
CA SER A 23 -1.67 -7.30 7.01
C SER A 23 -0.84 -7.49 8.28
N LEU A 24 -0.02 -6.50 8.62
CA LEU A 24 0.81 -6.54 9.84
C LEU A 24 0.00 -6.17 11.07
N GLU A 25 -0.77 -5.10 10.98
CA GLU A 25 -1.67 -4.65 12.04
C GLU A 25 -2.55 -3.52 11.51
N PRO A 26 -3.69 -3.23 12.17
CA PRO A 26 -4.50 -2.07 11.81
C PRO A 26 -3.73 -0.76 12.03
N MET A 27 -3.92 0.21 11.14
CA MET A 27 -3.22 1.50 11.21
C MET A 27 -4.08 2.61 10.65
N HIS A 28 -3.83 3.85 11.11
CA HIS A 28 -4.37 5.05 10.45
C HIS A 28 -3.46 5.43 9.28
N GLY A 29 -3.92 6.35 8.41
CA GLY A 29 -3.21 6.70 7.18
C GLY A 29 -1.78 7.16 7.40
N TRP A 30 -1.57 8.04 8.39
CA TRP A 30 -0.22 8.50 8.72
C TRP A 30 0.68 7.33 9.13
N GLY A 31 0.14 6.40 9.92
CA GLY A 31 0.88 5.22 10.34
C GLY A 31 1.30 4.33 9.18
N ILE A 32 0.43 4.19 8.18
CA ILE A 32 0.77 3.43 6.97
C ILE A 32 1.96 4.07 6.25
N SER A 33 1.90 5.38 6.04
CA SER A 33 2.99 6.11 5.38
C SER A 33 4.30 5.96 6.12
N GLN A 34 4.29 6.12 7.44
CA GLN A 34 5.49 6.00 8.24
C GLN A 34 6.06 4.60 8.22
N ARG A 35 5.20 3.59 8.29
CA ARG A 35 5.66 2.20 8.29
C ARG A 35 6.31 1.83 6.96
N VAL A 36 5.72 2.24 5.85
CA VAL A 36 6.31 2.00 4.53
C VAL A 36 7.68 2.65 4.43
N GLN A 37 7.81 3.88 4.90
CA GLN A 37 9.07 4.60 4.87
C GLN A 37 10.12 3.91 5.75
N GLN A 38 9.74 3.48 6.95
CA GLN A 38 10.64 2.79 7.86
C GLN A 38 11.11 1.45 7.30
N ILE A 39 10.19 0.64 6.82
CA ILE A 39 10.51 -0.70 6.31
C ILE A 39 11.42 -0.60 5.09
N SER A 40 11.18 0.38 4.22
CA SER A 40 11.97 0.57 2.99
C SER A 40 13.23 1.39 3.21
N ASP A 41 13.53 1.74 4.46
CA ASP A 41 14.70 2.54 4.82
C ASP A 41 14.73 3.87 4.05
N GLY A 42 13.57 4.50 3.93
CA GLY A 42 13.41 5.79 3.29
C GLY A 42 13.34 5.77 1.76
N VAL A 43 13.47 4.59 1.16
CA VAL A 43 13.43 4.48 -0.31
C VAL A 43 12.04 4.77 -0.86
N LEU A 44 11.00 4.30 -0.16
CA LEU A 44 9.63 4.53 -0.59
C LEU A 44 8.97 5.57 0.31
N GLU A 45 8.40 6.59 -0.31
CA GLU A 45 7.64 7.62 0.38
C GLU A 45 6.22 7.61 -0.17
N VAL A 46 5.24 7.50 0.72
CA VAL A 46 3.84 7.49 0.33
C VAL A 46 3.25 8.87 0.57
N ASN A 47 2.84 9.49 -0.52
CA ASN A 47 2.21 10.82 -0.50
C ASN A 47 0.78 10.68 0.04
N GLN A 48 0.42 11.53 1.02
CA GLN A 48 -0.93 11.52 1.61
C GLN A 48 -2.01 11.81 0.57
N GLY A 49 -1.71 12.67 -0.40
CA GLY A 49 -2.64 12.99 -1.48
C GLY A 49 -2.97 11.80 -2.37
N SER A 50 -2.09 10.82 -2.46
CA SER A 50 -2.33 9.58 -3.20
C SER A 50 -2.89 8.49 -2.30
N LEU A 51 -2.48 8.48 -1.04
CA LEU A 51 -2.86 7.43 -0.10
C LEU A 51 -4.35 7.46 0.21
N TYR A 52 -4.91 8.63 0.54
CA TYR A 52 -6.32 8.69 0.96
C TYR A 52 -7.29 8.27 -0.14
N PRO A 53 -7.12 8.68 -1.40
CA PRO A 53 -7.97 8.13 -2.46
C PRO A 53 -7.84 6.61 -2.62
N ALA A 54 -6.63 6.07 -2.43
CA ALA A 54 -6.41 4.62 -2.48
C ALA A 54 -7.16 3.92 -1.34
N LEU A 55 -7.10 4.46 -0.13
CA LEU A 55 -7.82 3.91 1.01
C LEU A 55 -9.33 3.91 0.77
N GLN A 56 -9.86 5.01 0.23
CA GLN A 56 -11.29 5.10 -0.09
C GLN A 56 -11.70 4.05 -1.12
N ARG A 57 -10.91 3.86 -2.15
CA ARG A 57 -11.19 2.88 -3.21
C ARG A 57 -11.13 1.46 -2.66
N LEU A 58 -10.11 1.14 -1.88
CA LEU A 58 -9.95 -0.19 -1.30
C LEU A 58 -11.08 -0.50 -0.31
N GLU A 59 -11.51 0.49 0.45
CA GLU A 59 -12.63 0.33 1.38
C GLU A 59 -13.93 0.10 0.61
N LYS A 60 -14.17 0.87 -0.45
CA LYS A 60 -15.34 0.72 -1.30
C LYS A 60 -15.39 -0.68 -1.92
N ASP A 61 -14.23 -1.22 -2.28
CA ASP A 61 -14.11 -2.55 -2.88
C ASP A 61 -14.17 -3.67 -1.85
N GLY A 62 -14.31 -3.34 -0.57
CA GLY A 62 -14.44 -4.33 0.49
C GLY A 62 -13.14 -5.02 0.89
N LEU A 63 -12.00 -4.50 0.47
CA LEU A 63 -10.69 -5.09 0.77
C LEU A 63 -10.13 -4.63 2.11
N ILE A 64 -10.57 -3.46 2.57
CA ILE A 64 -10.26 -2.95 3.90
C ILE A 64 -11.54 -2.39 4.52
N THR A 65 -11.54 -2.26 5.82
CA THR A 65 -12.61 -1.59 6.56
C THR A 65 -11.99 -0.58 7.50
N SER A 66 -12.79 0.32 8.06
CA SER A 66 -12.25 1.36 8.93
C SER A 66 -13.19 1.66 10.08
N GLU A 67 -12.60 2.18 11.15
CA GLU A 67 -13.33 2.67 12.31
C GLU A 67 -12.57 3.81 12.96
N TRP A 68 -13.28 4.66 13.67
CA TRP A 68 -12.65 5.75 14.38
C TRP A 68 -11.95 5.24 15.64
N GLY A 69 -10.78 5.77 15.92
CA GLY A 69 -10.01 5.48 17.11
C GLY A 69 -9.25 6.69 17.59
N THR A 70 -8.43 6.50 18.61
CA THR A 70 -7.63 7.57 19.19
C THR A 70 -6.15 7.22 19.03
N THR A 71 -5.38 8.16 18.52
CA THR A 71 -3.93 7.99 18.36
C THR A 71 -3.20 8.18 19.69
N ASP A 72 -1.92 7.84 19.70
CA ASP A 72 -1.05 8.05 20.86
C ASP A 72 -0.99 9.52 21.29
N ASN A 73 -1.21 10.43 20.33
CA ASN A 73 -1.25 11.89 20.59
C ASN A 73 -2.63 12.37 21.00
N ASN A 74 -3.53 11.46 21.35
CA ASN A 74 -4.88 11.74 21.79
C ASN A 74 -5.72 12.48 20.74
N ARG A 75 -5.48 12.16 19.45
CA ARG A 75 -6.25 12.71 18.34
C ARG A 75 -7.13 11.63 17.74
N ARG A 76 -8.30 12.02 17.23
CA ARG A 76 -9.15 11.11 16.50
C ARG A 76 -8.53 10.80 15.15
N ALA A 77 -8.55 9.52 14.78
CA ALA A 77 -8.08 9.08 13.48
C ALA A 77 -8.88 7.87 13.03
N ARG A 78 -8.97 7.72 11.72
CA ARG A 78 -9.63 6.54 11.14
C ARG A 78 -8.60 5.44 11.03
N TYR A 79 -8.86 4.31 11.68
CA TYR A 79 -8.00 3.14 11.63
C TYR A 79 -8.54 2.18 10.59
N TYR A 80 -7.64 1.72 9.73
CA TYR A 80 -7.96 0.80 8.64
C TYR A 80 -7.51 -0.60 9.01
N ARG A 81 -8.27 -1.58 8.55
CA ARG A 81 -8.03 -2.99 8.85
C ARG A 81 -8.25 -3.81 7.58
N LEU A 82 -7.38 -4.79 7.36
CA LEU A 82 -7.52 -5.71 6.23
C LEU A 82 -8.72 -6.64 6.47
N THR A 83 -9.54 -6.82 5.44
CA THR A 83 -10.63 -7.81 5.47
C THR A 83 -10.12 -9.16 4.95
N ASP A 84 -10.93 -10.21 5.09
CA ASP A 84 -10.58 -11.51 4.51
C ASP A 84 -10.43 -11.41 3.00
N SER A 85 -11.31 -10.64 2.35
CA SER A 85 -11.18 -10.36 0.92
C SER A 85 -9.88 -9.64 0.60
N GLY A 86 -9.50 -8.68 1.45
CA GLY A 86 -8.24 -7.96 1.30
C GLY A 86 -7.03 -8.88 1.43
N ALA A 87 -7.08 -9.84 2.35
CA ALA A 87 -6.00 -10.79 2.52
C ALA A 87 -5.83 -11.67 1.27
N ARG A 88 -6.96 -12.10 0.68
CA ARG A 88 -6.92 -12.88 -0.56
C ARG A 88 -6.36 -12.06 -1.71
N GLU A 89 -6.80 -10.81 -1.83
CA GLU A 89 -6.32 -9.90 -2.88
C GLU A 89 -4.83 -9.62 -2.71
N LEU A 90 -4.37 -9.48 -1.49
CA LEU A 90 -2.94 -9.32 -1.21
C LEU A 90 -2.14 -10.50 -1.77
N GLY A 91 -2.62 -11.72 -1.59
CA GLY A 91 -1.96 -12.91 -2.14
C GLY A 91 -1.87 -12.86 -3.66
N VAL A 92 -2.95 -12.45 -4.33
CA VAL A 92 -2.98 -12.32 -5.79
C VAL A 92 -1.98 -11.25 -6.25
N GLU A 93 -2.02 -10.08 -5.61
CA GLU A 93 -1.14 -8.97 -5.97
C GLU A 93 0.34 -9.31 -5.74
N LEU A 94 0.65 -10.01 -4.65
CA LEU A 94 2.00 -10.45 -4.37
C LEU A 94 2.53 -11.38 -5.46
N GLU A 95 1.71 -12.31 -5.93
CA GLU A 95 2.12 -13.23 -6.97
C GLU A 95 2.40 -12.51 -8.28
N ILE A 96 1.51 -11.59 -8.66
CA ILE A 96 1.70 -10.78 -9.87
C ILE A 96 3.00 -9.98 -9.77
N TRP A 97 3.23 -9.34 -8.63
CA TRP A 97 4.42 -8.53 -8.42
C TRP A 97 5.70 -9.34 -8.44
N ARG A 98 5.70 -10.52 -7.81
CA ARG A 98 6.88 -11.40 -7.80
C ARG A 98 7.25 -11.85 -9.20
N ARG A 99 6.26 -12.18 -10.01
CA ARG A 99 6.52 -12.60 -11.40
C ARG A 99 7.05 -11.42 -12.22
N PHE A 100 6.49 -10.24 -12.02
CA PHE A 100 6.93 -9.04 -12.71
C PHE A 100 8.38 -8.69 -12.34
N THR A 101 8.71 -8.67 -11.05
CA THR A 101 10.05 -8.31 -10.60
C THR A 101 11.09 -9.35 -11.02
N ALA A 102 10.73 -10.62 -11.00
CA ALA A 102 11.62 -11.69 -11.46
C ALA A 102 11.92 -11.53 -12.95
N GLY A 103 10.91 -11.24 -13.76
CA GLY A 103 11.10 -11.01 -15.18
C GLY A 103 11.95 -9.78 -15.47
N LEU A 104 11.66 -8.70 -14.75
CA LEU A 104 12.42 -7.46 -14.86
C LEU A 104 13.90 -7.68 -14.52
N GLU A 105 14.16 -8.35 -13.41
CA GLU A 105 15.54 -8.64 -13.01
C GLU A 105 16.27 -9.53 -14.01
N ALA A 106 15.58 -10.52 -14.58
CA ALA A 106 16.18 -11.40 -15.59
C ALA A 106 16.64 -10.59 -16.80
N VAL A 107 15.81 -9.64 -17.25
CA VAL A 107 16.18 -8.76 -18.37
C VAL A 107 17.36 -7.88 -18.00
N LEU A 108 17.31 -7.28 -16.81
CA LEU A 108 18.36 -6.35 -16.37
C LEU A 108 19.71 -7.03 -16.17
N ARG A 109 19.74 -8.34 -15.86
CA ARG A 109 20.98 -9.08 -15.69
C ARG A 109 21.56 -9.59 -16.99
N THR A 110 20.83 -9.51 -18.09
CA THR A 110 21.30 -9.95 -19.40
C THR A 110 22.33 -8.95 -19.95
N THR A 111 23.47 -9.42 -20.39
CA THR A 111 24.52 -8.59 -20.95
C THR A 111 24.43 -8.49 -22.46
#